data_7ead11f831559ab73a5820d716ae47c4
#
_entry.id   7ead11f831559ab73a5820d716ae47c4
#
_cell.length_a   1.000
_cell.length_b   1.000
_cell.length_c   1.000
_cell.angle_alpha   90.00
_cell.angle_beta   90.00
_cell.angle_gamma   90.00
#
_symmetry.space_group_name_H-M   'P 1'
#
loop_
_entity.id
_entity.type
_entity.pdbx_description
1 polymer ?
#
loop_
_entity_poly.entity_id
_entity_poly.type
_entity_poly.pdbx_seq_one_letter_code
_entity_poly.pdbx_strand_id
1 'polypeptide(L)'
;MPKYAHHTFKDGGIALWRIEETSDELYSLLHTHRYDEALSVIHNEARRAEWLAVRVILSYVLGADKTIGYRESGAPYLTDDSYYISISHTKGYAVLAYHKNSPIGVDVEYISDRVMRIAHRFTRQEESEYIDKATADDRLMYCILNWSA
;
A
#
# COMPACT_ATOMS: atom_id res chain seq x y z
N MET A 1 0.54 8.87 13.78
CA MET A 1 0.83 7.68 12.95
C MET A 1 2.29 7.71 12.52
N PRO A 2 3.02 6.60 12.64
CA PRO A 2 4.41 6.57 12.17
C PRO A 2 4.47 6.74 10.65
N LYS A 3 5.61 7.22 10.16
CA LYS A 3 5.86 7.40 8.73
C LYS A 3 5.85 6.08 7.96
N TYR A 4 6.40 5.05 8.59
CA TYR A 4 6.42 3.69 8.07
C TYR A 4 5.91 2.74 9.13
N ALA A 5 4.99 1.87 8.77
CA ALA A 5 4.47 0.84 9.64
C ALA A 5 4.43 -0.48 8.88
N HIS A 6 4.85 -1.55 9.53
CA HIS A 6 4.84 -2.90 8.97
C HIS A 6 4.28 -3.85 10.01
N HIS A 7 3.22 -4.55 9.63
CA HIS A 7 2.60 -5.56 10.46
C HIS A 7 2.67 -6.91 9.74
N THR A 8 3.20 -7.91 10.42
CA THR A 8 3.29 -9.27 9.88
C THR A 8 2.24 -10.17 10.50
N PHE A 9 1.76 -11.10 9.71
CA PHE A 9 0.88 -12.19 10.14
C PHE A 9 1.35 -13.46 9.46
N LYS A 10 0.68 -14.59 9.71
CA LYS A 10 1.11 -15.87 9.14
C LYS A 10 1.20 -15.80 7.62
N ASP A 11 2.38 -16.09 7.09
CA ASP A 11 2.73 -16.15 5.65
C ASP A 11 2.59 -14.84 4.89
N GLY A 12 2.46 -13.70 5.57
CA GLY A 12 2.31 -12.43 4.89
C GLY A 12 2.47 -11.21 5.79
N GLY A 13 2.05 -10.08 5.28
CA GLY A 13 2.10 -8.83 6.00
C GLY A 13 1.48 -7.68 5.24
N ILE A 14 1.41 -6.56 5.90
CA ILE A 14 0.96 -5.28 5.36
C ILE A 14 1.92 -4.18 5.80
N ALA A 15 2.28 -3.31 4.87
CA ALA A 15 3.15 -2.17 5.16
C ALA A 15 2.56 -0.89 4.61
N LEU A 16 2.66 0.15 5.40
CA LEU A 16 2.16 1.49 5.09
C LEU A 16 3.30 2.49 5.07
N TRP A 17 3.24 3.41 4.14
CA TRP A 17 4.16 4.54 4.06
C TRP A 17 3.37 5.85 4.01
N ARG A 18 3.65 6.75 4.97
CA ARG A 18 3.17 8.13 4.89
C ARG A 18 4.16 8.93 4.06
N ILE A 19 3.71 9.42 2.92
CA ILE A 19 4.56 10.08 1.93
C ILE A 19 4.80 11.53 2.38
N GLU A 20 6.01 11.83 2.80
CA GLU A 20 6.47 13.18 3.15
C GLU A 20 7.58 13.64 2.21
N GLU A 21 8.12 12.70 1.43
CA GLU A 21 9.23 12.92 0.51
C GLU A 21 8.73 13.40 -0.86
N THR A 22 9.62 14.07 -1.58
CA THR A 22 9.49 14.25 -3.03
C THR A 22 9.73 12.94 -3.76
N SER A 23 9.32 12.84 -5.02
CA SER A 23 9.60 11.66 -5.83
C SER A 23 11.11 11.42 -5.98
N ASP A 24 11.91 12.46 -6.10
CA ASP A 24 13.37 12.34 -6.21
C ASP A 24 13.97 11.76 -4.92
N GLU A 25 13.50 12.21 -3.76
CA GLU A 25 13.94 11.67 -2.47
C GLU A 25 13.59 10.19 -2.32
N LEU A 26 12.35 9.81 -2.70
CA LEU A 26 11.94 8.40 -2.67
C LEU A 26 12.76 7.55 -3.63
N TYR A 27 13.02 8.05 -4.83
CA TYR A 27 13.81 7.31 -5.80
C TYR A 27 15.23 7.08 -5.31
N SER A 28 15.82 8.05 -4.64
CA SER A 28 17.17 7.92 -4.06
C SER A 28 17.27 6.80 -3.02
N LEU A 29 16.18 6.50 -2.29
CA LEU A 29 16.15 5.41 -1.33
C LEU A 29 16.29 4.02 -1.98
N LEU A 30 15.99 3.90 -3.26
CA LEU A 30 16.05 2.64 -3.98
C LEU A 30 17.43 2.31 -4.54
N HIS A 31 18.35 3.29 -4.59
CA HIS A 31 19.72 3.14 -5.07
C HIS A 31 19.82 2.44 -6.44
N THR A 32 18.95 2.83 -7.37
CA THR A 32 18.85 2.22 -8.70
C THR A 32 18.41 3.25 -9.73
N HIS A 33 18.69 2.97 -11.02
CA HIS A 33 18.20 3.75 -12.16
C HIS A 33 17.20 2.96 -13.03
N ARG A 34 16.80 1.77 -12.59
CA ARG A 34 15.94 0.88 -13.40
C ARG A 34 14.54 1.43 -13.65
N TYR A 35 14.11 2.44 -12.89
CA TYR A 35 12.80 3.05 -13.03
C TYR A 35 12.79 4.34 -13.86
N ASP A 36 13.92 4.75 -14.42
CA ASP A 36 14.03 6.01 -15.16
C ASP A 36 13.02 6.08 -16.31
N GLU A 37 12.89 5.00 -17.09
CA GLU A 37 11.94 4.93 -18.21
C GLU A 37 10.48 5.01 -17.72
N ALA A 38 10.13 4.24 -16.71
CA ALA A 38 8.77 4.25 -16.15
C ALA A 38 8.39 5.63 -15.61
N LEU A 39 9.32 6.29 -14.92
CA LEU A 39 9.11 7.62 -14.37
C LEU A 39 8.99 8.70 -15.45
N SER A 40 9.60 8.50 -16.61
CA SER A 40 9.57 9.47 -17.70
C SER A 40 8.15 9.73 -18.22
N VAL A 41 7.23 8.81 -18.04
CA VAL A 41 5.83 8.92 -18.49
C VAL A 41 4.86 9.34 -17.40
N ILE A 42 5.31 9.45 -16.14
CA ILE A 42 4.49 9.89 -15.04
C ILE A 42 4.82 11.36 -14.75
N HIS A 43 3.94 12.27 -15.13
CA HIS A 43 4.21 13.71 -15.05
C HIS A 43 3.70 14.39 -13.77
N ASN A 44 2.74 13.80 -13.06
CA ASN A 44 2.22 14.35 -11.82
C ASN A 44 3.11 13.94 -10.64
N GLU A 45 3.58 14.93 -9.86
CA GLU A 45 4.51 14.69 -8.75
C GLU A 45 3.91 13.81 -7.65
N ALA A 46 2.66 14.02 -7.27
CA ALA A 46 2.02 13.21 -6.25
C ALA A 46 1.90 11.74 -6.71
N ARG A 47 1.56 11.52 -7.97
CA ARG A 47 1.48 10.19 -8.55
C ARG A 47 2.85 9.52 -8.65
N ARG A 48 3.90 10.27 -9.00
CA ARG A 48 5.29 9.77 -9.00
C ARG A 48 5.69 9.31 -7.60
N ALA A 49 5.38 10.11 -6.59
CA ALA A 49 5.68 9.81 -5.20
C ALA A 49 4.94 8.56 -4.71
N GLU A 50 3.66 8.43 -5.01
CA GLU A 50 2.86 7.23 -4.68
C GLU A 50 3.44 5.98 -5.34
N TRP A 51 3.75 6.06 -6.62
CA TRP A 51 4.32 4.95 -7.39
C TRP A 51 5.66 4.49 -6.81
N LEU A 52 6.52 5.44 -6.46
CA LEU A 52 7.83 5.16 -5.86
C LEU A 52 7.73 4.66 -4.43
N ALA A 53 6.80 5.20 -3.63
CA ALA A 53 6.60 4.76 -2.25
C ALA A 53 6.27 3.27 -2.19
N VAL A 54 5.46 2.76 -3.10
CA VAL A 54 5.16 1.33 -3.20
C VAL A 54 6.44 0.52 -3.45
N ARG A 55 7.33 0.98 -4.32
CA ARG A 55 8.60 0.30 -4.60
C ARG A 55 9.55 0.35 -3.42
N VAL A 56 9.57 1.46 -2.69
CA VAL A 56 10.34 1.57 -1.44
C VAL A 56 9.83 0.57 -0.40
N ILE A 57 8.53 0.50 -0.19
CA ILE A 57 7.92 -0.49 0.70
C ILE A 57 8.32 -1.91 0.28
N LEU A 58 8.16 -2.22 -1.00
CA LEU A 58 8.50 -3.54 -1.55
C LEU A 58 9.94 -3.92 -1.26
N SER A 59 10.88 -2.99 -1.45
CA SER A 59 12.30 -3.23 -1.17
C SER A 59 12.56 -3.50 0.30
N TYR A 60 11.81 -2.88 1.19
CA TYR A 60 11.97 -3.05 2.65
C TYR A 60 11.39 -4.38 3.14
N VAL A 61 10.26 -4.83 2.59
CA VAL A 61 9.55 -6.00 3.13
C VAL A 61 9.87 -7.30 2.39
N LEU A 62 10.17 -7.25 1.10
CA LEU A 62 10.40 -8.45 0.28
C LEU A 62 11.76 -8.47 -0.44
N GLY A 63 12.43 -7.34 -0.56
CA GLY A 63 13.75 -7.24 -1.17
C GLY A 63 13.81 -6.35 -2.40
N ALA A 64 14.99 -5.78 -2.64
CA ALA A 64 15.22 -4.82 -3.71
C ALA A 64 15.22 -5.43 -5.12
N ASP A 65 15.32 -6.75 -5.21
CA ASP A 65 15.32 -7.50 -6.48
C ASP A 65 13.92 -7.76 -7.04
N LYS A 66 12.87 -7.51 -6.26
CA LYS A 66 11.49 -7.77 -6.68
C LYS A 66 11.02 -6.73 -7.70
N THR A 67 10.24 -7.19 -8.67
CA THR A 67 9.67 -6.34 -9.72
C THR A 67 8.15 -6.54 -9.79
N ILE A 68 7.42 -5.44 -9.87
CA ILE A 68 5.97 -5.45 -10.02
C ILE A 68 5.60 -5.39 -11.49
N GLY A 69 4.82 -6.37 -11.94
CA GLY A 69 4.12 -6.34 -13.22
C GLY A 69 2.64 -6.06 -13.01
N TYR A 70 1.93 -5.76 -14.08
CA TYR A 70 0.48 -5.51 -14.04
C TYR A 70 -0.22 -6.39 -15.05
N ARG A 71 -1.31 -7.03 -14.61
CA ARG A 71 -2.16 -7.83 -15.48
C ARG A 71 -3.03 -6.91 -16.36
N GLU A 72 -3.69 -7.46 -17.38
CA GLU A 72 -4.63 -6.69 -18.20
C GLU A 72 -5.73 -6.02 -17.38
N SER A 73 -6.16 -6.66 -16.28
CA SER A 73 -7.12 -6.09 -15.32
C SER A 73 -6.60 -4.87 -14.56
N GLY A 74 -5.28 -4.61 -14.61
CA GLY A 74 -4.60 -3.60 -13.79
C GLY A 74 -4.10 -4.13 -12.45
N ALA A 75 -4.38 -5.39 -12.11
CA ALA A 75 -3.96 -5.98 -10.85
C ALA A 75 -2.43 -6.18 -10.81
N PRO A 76 -1.75 -5.75 -9.74
CA PRO A 76 -0.32 -5.95 -9.60
C PRO A 76 0.03 -7.39 -9.27
N TYR A 77 1.20 -7.82 -9.73
CA TYR A 77 1.78 -9.10 -9.35
C TYR A 77 3.30 -8.99 -9.30
N LEU A 78 3.96 -9.90 -8.59
CA LEU A 78 5.42 -10.01 -8.63
C LEU A 78 5.84 -10.89 -9.82
N THR A 79 6.81 -10.43 -10.59
CA THR A 79 7.25 -11.13 -11.79
C THR A 79 7.92 -12.48 -11.51
N ASP A 80 8.40 -12.69 -10.28
CA ASP A 80 8.97 -13.97 -9.83
C ASP A 80 7.95 -14.90 -9.16
N ASP A 81 6.69 -14.49 -9.06
CA ASP A 81 5.59 -15.24 -8.46
C ASP A 81 5.83 -15.67 -6.99
N SER A 82 6.72 -14.98 -6.27
CA SER A 82 7.09 -15.35 -4.90
C SER A 82 5.99 -15.09 -3.88
N TYR A 83 5.17 -14.06 -4.11
CA TYR A 83 4.07 -13.66 -3.22
C TYR A 83 2.89 -13.13 -4.04
N TYR A 84 1.69 -13.29 -3.48
CA TYR A 84 0.54 -12.49 -3.91
C TYR A 84 0.68 -11.10 -3.29
N ILE A 85 0.40 -10.06 -4.06
CA ILE A 85 0.46 -8.68 -3.57
C ILE A 85 -0.84 -7.93 -3.87
N SER A 86 -1.11 -6.93 -3.06
CA SER A 86 -2.14 -5.93 -3.30
C SER A 86 -1.61 -4.56 -2.91
N ILE A 87 -1.98 -3.56 -3.68
CA ILE A 87 -1.49 -2.19 -3.52
C ILE A 87 -2.70 -1.27 -3.45
N SER A 88 -2.67 -0.34 -2.51
CA SER A 88 -3.64 0.76 -2.46
C SER A 88 -2.92 2.04 -2.08
N HIS A 89 -3.47 3.16 -2.50
CA HIS A 89 -2.98 4.47 -2.12
C HIS A 89 -4.14 5.43 -1.95
N THR A 90 -3.94 6.39 -1.08
CA THR A 90 -4.80 7.54 -0.93
C THR A 90 -3.90 8.75 -0.71
N LYS A 91 -4.48 9.93 -0.68
CA LYS A 91 -3.72 11.18 -0.59
C LYS A 91 -2.66 11.14 0.51
N GLY A 92 -1.38 11.09 0.12
CA GLY A 92 -0.24 11.09 1.03
C GLY A 92 0.12 9.74 1.66
N TYR A 93 -0.51 8.65 1.22
CA TYR A 93 -0.26 7.32 1.79
C TYR A 93 -0.20 6.26 0.71
N ALA A 94 0.69 5.30 0.89
CA ALA A 94 0.76 4.10 0.07
C ALA A 94 0.79 2.87 0.98
N VAL A 95 0.16 1.80 0.55
CA VAL A 95 0.12 0.54 1.29
C VAL A 95 0.35 -0.63 0.35
N LEU A 96 1.11 -1.60 0.83
CA LEU A 96 1.35 -2.87 0.17
C LEU A 96 1.00 -4.00 1.13
N ALA A 97 0.16 -4.92 0.67
CA ALA A 97 -0.07 -6.19 1.36
C ALA A 97 0.50 -7.33 0.54
N TYR A 98 0.98 -8.36 1.20
CA TYR A 98 1.58 -9.51 0.55
C TYR A 98 1.25 -10.79 1.32
N HIS A 99 1.13 -11.89 0.60
CA HIS A 99 0.88 -13.20 1.19
C HIS A 99 1.51 -14.29 0.32
N LYS A 100 2.15 -15.26 0.97
CA LYS A 100 2.90 -16.31 0.28
C LYS A 100 2.00 -17.31 -0.44
N ASN A 101 0.84 -17.63 0.13
CA ASN A 101 0.03 -18.77 -0.29
C ASN A 101 -1.37 -18.42 -0.82
N SER A 102 -1.85 -17.20 -0.60
CA SER A 102 -3.22 -16.82 -0.95
C SER A 102 -3.31 -15.43 -1.52
N PRO A 103 -4.22 -15.19 -2.48
CA PRO A 103 -4.55 -13.84 -2.89
C PRO A 103 -4.94 -12.97 -1.69
N ILE A 104 -4.52 -11.72 -1.72
CA ILE A 104 -4.78 -10.76 -0.65
C ILE A 104 -5.26 -9.45 -1.27
N GLY A 105 -6.14 -8.74 -0.56
CA GLY A 105 -6.60 -7.43 -0.93
C GLY A 105 -6.39 -6.43 0.19
N VAL A 106 -6.04 -5.21 -0.16
CA VAL A 106 -5.88 -4.11 0.79
C VAL A 106 -6.47 -2.85 0.19
N ASP A 107 -7.09 -2.04 1.04
CA ASP A 107 -7.54 -0.71 0.68
C ASP A 107 -7.20 0.26 1.81
N VAL A 108 -6.84 1.49 1.43
CA VAL A 108 -6.54 2.58 2.35
C VAL A 108 -7.34 3.80 1.94
N GLU A 109 -8.08 4.37 2.90
CA GLU A 109 -8.96 5.49 2.65
C GLU A 109 -8.80 6.58 3.71
N TYR A 110 -9.02 7.83 3.30
CA TYR A 110 -9.18 8.91 4.26
C TYR A 110 -10.48 8.75 5.02
N ILE A 111 -10.42 8.87 6.35
CA ILE A 111 -11.62 8.86 7.18
C ILE A 111 -12.31 10.20 7.02
N SER A 112 -13.40 10.21 6.25
CA SER A 112 -14.37 11.30 6.20
C SER A 112 -15.65 10.83 6.88
N ASP A 113 -16.55 11.76 7.26
CA ASP A 113 -17.83 11.41 7.86
C ASP A 113 -18.64 10.46 6.98
N ARG A 114 -18.52 10.60 5.66
CA ARG A 114 -19.16 9.72 4.69
C ARG A 114 -18.57 8.32 4.71
N VAL A 115 -17.24 8.21 4.75
CA VAL A 115 -16.54 6.93 4.79
C VAL A 115 -16.82 6.20 6.10
N MET A 116 -16.84 6.91 7.23
CA MET A 116 -17.19 6.34 8.53
C MET A 116 -18.59 5.72 8.53
N ARG A 117 -19.56 6.38 7.94
CA ARG A 117 -20.93 5.85 7.84
C ARG A 117 -21.01 4.59 6.98
N ILE A 118 -20.24 4.52 5.91
CA ILE A 118 -20.16 3.34 5.03
C ILE A 118 -19.42 2.21 5.76
N ALA A 119 -18.29 2.51 6.42
CA ALA A 119 -17.51 1.53 7.14
C ALA A 119 -18.30 0.81 8.21
N HIS A 120 -19.10 1.53 9.01
CA HIS A 120 -19.96 0.95 10.04
C HIS A 120 -21.02 -0.03 9.49
N ARG A 121 -21.36 0.05 8.21
CA ARG A 121 -22.31 -0.87 7.58
C ARG A 121 -21.66 -2.17 7.11
N PHE A 122 -20.37 -2.17 6.81
CA PHE A 122 -19.67 -3.27 6.14
C PHE A 122 -18.57 -3.92 6.96
N THR A 123 -18.13 -3.29 8.06
CA THR A 123 -17.11 -3.86 8.94
C THR A 123 -17.74 -4.70 10.03
N ARG A 124 -17.01 -5.75 10.47
CA ARG A 124 -17.39 -6.50 11.67
C ARG A 124 -17.17 -5.63 12.89
N GLN A 125 -17.80 -5.97 14.01
CA GLN A 125 -17.71 -5.20 15.24
C GLN A 125 -16.26 -4.97 15.69
N GLU A 126 -15.39 -5.96 15.57
CA GLU A 126 -13.97 -5.86 15.93
C GLU A 126 -13.23 -4.86 15.03
N GLU A 127 -13.55 -4.87 13.74
CA GLU A 127 -13.00 -3.92 12.76
C GLU A 127 -13.51 -2.51 13.03
N SER A 128 -14.77 -2.36 13.41
CA SER A 128 -15.37 -1.08 13.78
C SER A 128 -14.70 -0.49 15.02
N GLU A 129 -14.41 -1.30 16.04
CA GLU A 129 -13.70 -0.85 17.23
C GLU A 129 -12.29 -0.34 16.91
N TYR A 130 -11.60 -1.01 15.98
CA TYR A 130 -10.29 -0.59 15.52
C TYR A 130 -10.35 0.76 14.78
N ILE A 131 -11.36 0.94 13.94
CA ILE A 131 -11.60 2.19 13.21
C ILE A 131 -11.90 3.33 14.19
N ASP A 132 -12.75 3.10 15.19
CA ASP A 132 -13.14 4.09 16.19
C ASP A 132 -11.98 4.52 17.09
N LYS A 133 -10.97 3.65 17.27
CA LYS A 133 -9.74 3.95 18.02
C LYS A 133 -8.69 4.71 17.19
N ALA A 134 -8.87 4.80 15.87
CA ALA A 134 -7.99 5.61 15.05
C ALA A 134 -8.14 7.07 15.48
N THR A 135 -7.02 7.69 15.89
CA THR A 135 -7.01 9.05 16.42
C THR A 135 -7.54 10.05 15.40
N ALA A 136 -8.33 11.01 15.86
CA ALA A 136 -8.96 12.04 15.04
C ALA A 136 -7.99 12.82 14.14
N ASP A 137 -6.70 12.85 14.48
CA ASP A 137 -5.66 13.58 13.75
C ASP A 137 -5.18 12.85 12.49
N ASP A 138 -5.32 11.55 12.41
CA ASP A 138 -4.78 10.76 11.29
C ASP A 138 -5.79 10.47 10.17
N ARG A 139 -7.06 10.53 10.42
CA ARG A 139 -8.18 10.35 9.46
C ARG A 139 -7.95 9.26 8.40
N LEU A 140 -7.22 8.23 8.77
CA LEU A 140 -6.85 7.15 7.89
C LEU A 140 -7.41 5.83 8.41
N MET A 141 -8.14 5.16 7.56
CA MET A 141 -8.72 3.86 7.86
C MET A 141 -8.06 2.77 7.00
N TYR A 142 -7.76 1.65 7.61
CA TYR A 142 -7.32 0.46 6.88
C TYR A 142 -8.48 -0.53 6.78
N CYS A 143 -8.80 -0.93 5.58
CA CYS A 143 -9.68 -2.08 5.37
C CYS A 143 -8.84 -3.19 4.74
N ILE A 144 -8.57 -4.24 5.49
CA ILE A 144 -7.91 -5.43 4.98
C ILE A 144 -8.99 -6.44 4.64
N LEU A 145 -9.16 -6.70 3.36
CA LEU A 145 -10.06 -7.73 2.88
C LEU A 145 -9.23 -8.94 2.48
N ASN A 146 -9.33 -9.97 3.27
CA ASN A 146 -8.74 -11.27 2.92
C ASN A 146 -9.75 -12.03 2.08
N TRP A 147 -9.50 -12.10 0.77
CA TRP A 147 -10.32 -12.87 -0.14
C TRP A 147 -9.70 -14.26 -0.28
N SER A 148 -10.18 -15.20 0.49
CA SER A 148 -9.94 -16.60 0.18
C SER A 148 -10.93 -17.02 -0.91
N ALA A 149 -10.42 -17.18 -2.10
CA ALA A 149 -11.21 -17.79 -3.17
C ALA A 149 -11.39 -19.29 -2.90
#